data_1f47d3ac037d56a32b6b94f53d807a33
#
_entry.id   1f47d3ac037d56a32b6b94f53d807a33
#
_cell.length_a   1.000
_cell.length_b   1.000
_cell.length_c   1.000
_cell.angle_alpha   90.00
_cell.angle_beta   90.00
_cell.angle_gamma   90.00
#
_symmetry.space_group_name_H-M   'P 1'
#
loop_
_entity.id
_entity.type
_entity.pdbx_description
1 polymer ?
#
loop_
_entity_poly.entity_id
_entity_poly.type
_entity_poly.pdbx_seq_one_letter_code
_entity_poly.pdbx_strand_id
1 'polypeptide(L)'
;MRPETDSESYCLGERATEINPTTGMRVDLTGPSVEFLTSPQETGTDFCLLRGVIPPGVSVPLHSHPDTEDFIVISGEGQALRQGTGGYEWIELKAGDHVHVPGNAPHAWRNTAGAPFVSFIITTPKLGKFFQEVGRPIKSTDQPVTPEDIADFVARFQSVAGKFGYWNGTPEENAAVGINL
;
A
#
# COMPACT_ATOMS: atom_id res chain seq x y z
N MET A 1 0.76 -31.84 24.64
CA MET A 1 0.94 -31.31 23.30
C MET A 1 -0.05 -30.17 23.14
N ARG A 2 0.39 -28.92 23.33
CA ARG A 2 -0.46 -27.75 23.16
C ARG A 2 -0.27 -27.26 21.74
N PRO A 3 -1.31 -26.82 21.02
CA PRO A 3 -1.13 -26.16 19.75
C PRO A 3 -0.52 -24.78 20.01
N GLU A 4 0.62 -24.50 19.42
CA GLU A 4 1.19 -23.16 19.33
C GLU A 4 0.26 -22.32 18.46
N THR A 5 -0.47 -21.42 19.10
CA THR A 5 -1.17 -20.33 18.42
C THR A 5 -0.17 -19.19 18.33
N ASP A 6 0.62 -19.16 17.26
CA ASP A 6 1.41 -17.99 16.89
C ASP A 6 0.49 -16.86 16.41
N SER A 7 -0.13 -16.19 17.35
CA SER A 7 -0.55 -14.81 17.18
C SER A 7 0.41 -13.96 18.03
N GLU A 8 1.63 -13.75 17.54
CA GLU A 8 2.44 -12.66 18.05
C GLU A 8 1.71 -11.36 17.72
N SER A 9 0.91 -10.91 18.71
CA SER A 9 0.38 -9.56 18.70
C SER A 9 1.58 -8.62 18.82
N TYR A 10 1.83 -7.80 17.80
CA TYR A 10 2.76 -6.69 17.89
C TYR A 10 2.22 -5.68 18.91
N CYS A 11 2.41 -5.98 20.19
CA CYS A 11 2.23 -5.00 21.23
C CYS A 11 3.51 -4.16 21.27
N LEU A 12 3.43 -2.86 21.07
CA LEU A 12 4.44 -1.91 21.53
C LEU A 12 4.42 -2.01 23.07
N GLY A 13 5.10 -3.03 23.58
CA GLY A 13 5.31 -3.17 25.00
C GLY A 13 6.26 -2.07 25.49
N GLU A 14 6.54 -2.02 26.77
CA GLU A 14 7.46 -1.06 27.41
C GLU A 14 8.93 -1.19 26.93
N ARG A 15 9.19 -1.97 25.87
CA ARG A 15 10.53 -2.26 25.35
C ARG A 15 10.60 -1.99 23.86
N ALA A 16 11.78 -1.51 23.39
CA ALA A 16 12.07 -1.40 21.97
C ALA A 16 11.96 -2.78 21.29
N THR A 17 11.30 -2.81 20.14
CA THR A 17 11.05 -4.04 19.38
C THR A 17 11.69 -3.90 17.99
N GLU A 18 12.33 -4.96 17.51
CA GLU A 18 12.82 -5.06 16.14
C GLU A 18 11.77 -5.76 15.27
N ILE A 19 11.43 -5.16 14.14
CA ILE A 19 10.62 -5.75 13.09
C ILE A 19 11.47 -5.84 11.83
N ASN A 20 11.76 -7.04 11.38
CA ASN A 20 12.55 -7.27 10.18
C ASN A 20 11.66 -7.76 9.02
N PRO A 21 12.15 -7.75 7.75
CA PRO A 21 11.35 -8.10 6.57
C PRO A 21 10.78 -9.53 6.55
N THR A 22 11.17 -10.38 7.48
CA THR A 22 10.68 -11.78 7.56
C THR A 22 9.63 -12.01 8.62
N THR A 23 9.40 -11.04 9.51
CA THR A 23 8.50 -11.16 10.67
C THR A 23 7.22 -10.32 10.56
N GLY A 24 7.21 -9.28 9.69
CA GLY A 24 6.02 -8.46 9.46
C GLY A 24 4.95 -9.20 8.66
N MET A 25 3.67 -8.94 8.99
CA MET A 25 2.57 -9.39 8.14
C MET A 25 2.66 -8.67 6.80
N ARG A 26 2.61 -9.43 5.70
CA ARG A 26 2.66 -8.89 4.34
C ARG A 26 1.40 -9.25 3.58
N VAL A 27 0.91 -8.31 2.78
CA VAL A 27 -0.21 -8.51 1.88
C VAL A 27 0.14 -8.09 0.47
N ASP A 28 -0.33 -8.87 -0.49
CA ASP A 28 -0.28 -8.58 -1.91
C ASP A 28 -1.57 -7.85 -2.31
N LEU A 29 -1.41 -6.79 -3.09
CA LEU A 29 -2.49 -5.95 -3.63
C LEU A 29 -2.61 -6.14 -5.15
N THR A 30 -2.33 -7.35 -5.65
CA THR A 30 -2.31 -7.72 -7.09
C THR A 30 -1.24 -6.98 -7.90
N GLY A 31 -0.04 -6.94 -7.34
CA GLY A 31 1.14 -6.29 -7.94
C GLY A 31 1.92 -5.53 -6.89
N PRO A 32 1.46 -4.38 -6.40
CA PRO A 32 2.03 -3.77 -5.22
C PRO A 32 1.85 -4.65 -3.99
N SER A 33 2.77 -4.55 -3.03
CA SER A 33 2.61 -5.20 -1.72
C SER A 33 2.90 -4.25 -0.58
N VAL A 34 2.29 -4.51 0.57
CA VAL A 34 2.60 -3.79 1.81
C VAL A 34 2.95 -4.78 2.92
N GLU A 35 3.92 -4.40 3.74
CA GLU A 35 4.33 -5.06 4.95
C GLU A 35 4.00 -4.16 6.14
N PHE A 36 3.33 -4.72 7.15
CA PHE A 36 2.97 -3.97 8.35
C PHE A 36 4.15 -3.95 9.32
N LEU A 37 4.68 -2.75 9.57
CA LEU A 37 5.72 -2.50 10.57
C LEU A 37 5.13 -2.14 11.93
N THR A 38 3.88 -1.64 11.94
CA THR A 38 3.03 -1.52 13.12
C THR A 38 1.68 -2.15 12.84
N SER A 39 1.03 -2.68 13.86
CA SER A 39 -0.31 -3.25 13.71
C SER A 39 -1.36 -2.12 13.68
N PRO A 40 -2.30 -2.11 12.70
CA PRO A 40 -3.39 -1.14 12.71
C PRO A 40 -4.43 -1.38 13.81
N GLN A 41 -4.34 -2.49 14.56
CA GLN A 41 -5.14 -2.77 15.75
C GLN A 41 -4.46 -2.33 17.03
N GLU A 42 -3.21 -1.86 16.96
CA GLU A 42 -2.45 -1.48 18.13
C GLU A 42 -3.07 -0.27 18.83
N THR A 43 -3.27 -0.39 20.11
CA THR A 43 -3.80 0.71 20.95
C THR A 43 -2.65 1.61 21.39
N GLY A 44 -2.86 2.93 21.30
CA GLY A 44 -1.86 3.92 21.75
C GLY A 44 -0.98 4.49 20.63
N THR A 45 -1.24 4.15 19.35
CA THR A 45 -0.65 4.82 18.21
C THR A 45 -1.74 5.45 17.34
N ASP A 46 -1.48 6.69 16.89
CA ASP A 46 -2.38 7.42 15.99
C ASP A 46 -1.99 7.22 14.51
N PHE A 47 -1.02 6.36 14.25
CA PHE A 47 -0.53 6.09 12.90
C PHE A 47 -0.30 4.59 12.67
N CYS A 48 -0.27 4.22 11.40
CA CYS A 48 0.17 2.92 10.91
C CYS A 48 1.42 3.12 10.05
N LEU A 49 2.48 2.37 10.34
CA LEU A 49 3.72 2.37 9.57
C LEU A 49 3.79 1.11 8.71
N LEU A 50 3.93 1.31 7.41
CA LEU A 50 4.02 0.23 6.42
C LEU A 50 5.31 0.35 5.62
N ARG A 51 5.75 -0.77 5.04
CA ARG A 51 6.71 -0.78 3.93
C ARG A 51 5.98 -1.17 2.66
N GLY A 52 5.89 -0.22 1.72
CA GLY A 52 5.32 -0.45 0.39
C GLY A 52 6.39 -0.88 -0.62
N VAL A 53 6.02 -1.79 -1.51
CA VAL A 53 6.85 -2.22 -2.65
C VAL A 53 6.02 -2.21 -3.91
N ILE A 54 6.51 -1.50 -4.93
CA ILE A 54 5.93 -1.52 -6.28
C ILE A 54 6.97 -2.16 -7.22
N PRO A 55 6.69 -3.37 -7.73
CA PRO A 55 7.58 -4.06 -8.67
C PRO A 55 7.77 -3.29 -9.99
N PRO A 56 8.83 -3.58 -10.78
CA PRO A 56 9.00 -3.02 -12.11
C PRO A 56 7.77 -3.23 -13.00
N GLY A 57 7.37 -2.16 -13.74
CA GLY A 57 6.23 -2.19 -14.65
C GLY A 57 4.85 -2.15 -14.00
N VAL A 58 4.77 -2.09 -12.67
CA VAL A 58 3.51 -2.08 -11.93
C VAL A 58 3.08 -0.65 -11.64
N SER A 59 1.76 -0.42 -11.70
CA SER A 59 1.11 0.84 -11.31
C SER A 59 0.08 0.61 -10.19
N VAL A 60 -0.08 1.60 -9.33
CA VAL A 60 -1.22 1.76 -8.44
C VAL A 60 -2.19 2.71 -9.13
N PRO A 61 -3.42 2.29 -9.45
CA PRO A 61 -4.40 3.10 -10.17
C PRO A 61 -4.74 4.42 -9.50
N LEU A 62 -5.28 5.36 -10.27
CA LEU A 62 -5.78 6.64 -9.78
C LEU A 62 -6.89 6.40 -8.75
N HIS A 63 -6.71 6.94 -7.55
CA HIS A 63 -7.64 6.80 -6.43
C HIS A 63 -7.53 7.96 -5.45
N SER A 64 -8.47 8.03 -4.52
CA SER A 64 -8.38 8.88 -3.33
C SER A 64 -9.09 8.23 -2.15
N HIS A 65 -8.75 8.66 -0.95
CA HIS A 65 -9.35 8.24 0.32
C HIS A 65 -9.23 9.34 1.36
N PRO A 66 -10.05 9.33 2.44
CA PRO A 66 -10.01 10.39 3.47
C PRO A 66 -8.73 10.42 4.30
N ASP A 67 -7.98 9.31 4.31
CA ASP A 67 -6.78 9.16 5.12
C ASP A 67 -5.60 9.92 4.49
N THR A 68 -4.74 10.50 5.31
CA THR A 68 -3.48 11.09 4.88
C THR A 68 -2.40 10.02 4.75
N GLU A 69 -1.46 10.23 3.85
CA GLU A 69 -0.29 9.38 3.70
C GLU A 69 0.98 10.21 3.51
N ASP A 70 2.05 9.75 4.13
CA ASP A 70 3.41 10.24 3.91
C ASP A 70 4.28 9.09 3.39
N PHE A 71 4.84 9.27 2.20
CA PHE A 71 5.72 8.30 1.56
C PHE A 71 7.17 8.77 1.65
N ILE A 72 8.03 7.96 2.25
CA ILE A 72 9.49 8.21 2.29
C ILE A 72 10.16 7.14 1.44
N VAL A 73 10.73 7.54 0.31
CA VAL A 73 11.38 6.61 -0.61
C VAL A 73 12.66 6.07 0.00
N ILE A 74 12.78 4.75 0.11
CA ILE A 74 13.93 4.07 0.70
C ILE A 74 14.91 3.62 -0.38
N SER A 75 14.38 3.06 -1.49
CA SER A 75 15.19 2.55 -2.59
C SER A 75 14.41 2.46 -3.88
N GLY A 76 15.13 2.37 -4.99
CA GLY A 76 14.56 2.36 -6.33
C GLY A 76 14.17 3.74 -6.81
N GLU A 77 13.57 3.74 -7.99
CA GLU A 77 13.01 4.93 -8.66
C GLU A 77 11.56 4.62 -9.03
N GLY A 78 10.70 5.64 -8.97
CA GLY A 78 9.29 5.53 -9.30
C GLY A 78 8.69 6.88 -9.58
N GLN A 79 7.39 6.92 -9.82
CA GLN A 79 6.67 8.16 -10.10
C GLN A 79 5.40 8.21 -9.26
N ALA A 80 5.09 9.41 -8.75
CA ALA A 80 3.82 9.74 -8.15
C ALA A 80 3.03 10.68 -9.05
N LEU A 81 1.72 10.46 -9.16
CA LEU A 81 0.80 11.38 -9.83
C LEU A 81 0.26 12.38 -8.82
N ARG A 82 0.36 13.65 -9.13
CA ARG A 82 -0.26 14.72 -8.35
C ARG A 82 -1.13 15.60 -9.21
N GLN A 83 -2.08 16.28 -8.59
CA GLN A 83 -2.85 17.33 -9.24
C GLN A 83 -2.06 18.64 -9.18
N GLY A 84 -1.67 19.15 -10.34
CA GLY A 84 -1.05 20.47 -10.52
C GLY A 84 -2.02 21.50 -11.04
N THR A 85 -1.55 22.72 -11.31
CA THR A 85 -2.37 23.84 -11.82
C THR A 85 -2.92 23.62 -13.22
N GLY A 86 -2.27 22.76 -14.00
CA GLY A 86 -2.64 22.42 -15.39
C GLY A 86 -3.31 21.06 -15.56
N GLY A 87 -3.64 20.37 -14.46
CA GLY A 87 -4.16 19.01 -14.47
C GLY A 87 -3.22 18.05 -13.75
N TYR A 88 -3.33 16.77 -14.05
CA TYR A 88 -2.46 15.75 -13.44
C TYR A 88 -1.06 15.77 -14.07
N GLU A 89 -0.04 15.61 -13.21
CA GLU A 89 1.36 15.49 -13.64
C GLU A 89 2.08 14.39 -12.86
N TRP A 90 2.95 13.63 -13.54
CA TRP A 90 3.84 12.66 -12.92
C TRP A 90 5.11 13.33 -12.43
N ILE A 91 5.48 13.09 -11.18
CA ILE A 91 6.75 13.52 -10.60
C ILE A 91 7.68 12.34 -10.40
N GLU A 92 8.95 12.49 -10.79
CA GLU A 92 9.98 11.50 -10.57
C GLU A 92 10.39 11.47 -9.11
N LEU A 93 10.57 10.25 -8.58
CA LEU A 93 10.96 10.01 -7.21
C LEU A 93 12.13 9.03 -7.14
N LYS A 94 13.01 9.26 -6.18
CA LYS A 94 14.17 8.43 -5.87
C LYS A 94 14.41 8.36 -4.37
N ALA A 95 15.31 7.49 -3.95
CA ALA A 95 15.67 7.34 -2.53
C ALA A 95 16.01 8.68 -1.85
N GLY A 96 15.38 8.91 -0.71
CA GLY A 96 15.45 10.15 0.07
C GLY A 96 14.31 11.13 -0.18
N ASP A 97 13.54 10.98 -1.27
CA ASP A 97 12.41 11.86 -1.54
C ASP A 97 11.23 11.53 -0.60
N HIS A 98 10.45 12.57 -0.30
CA HIS A 98 9.24 12.50 0.51
C HIS A 98 8.05 13.07 -0.26
N VAL A 99 6.93 12.34 -0.23
CA VAL A 99 5.66 12.78 -0.81
C VAL A 99 4.60 12.77 0.28
N HIS A 100 3.96 13.91 0.51
CA HIS A 100 2.79 14.03 1.37
C HIS A 100 1.53 14.03 0.52
N VAL A 101 0.60 13.13 0.82
CA VAL A 101 -0.71 13.01 0.18
C VAL A 101 -1.78 13.38 1.21
N PRO A 102 -2.39 14.56 1.12
CA PRO A 102 -3.50 14.94 1.99
C PRO A 102 -4.72 14.04 1.78
N GLY A 103 -5.53 13.87 2.82
CA GLY A 103 -6.80 13.15 2.69
C GLY A 103 -7.67 13.69 1.54
N ASN A 104 -8.27 12.79 0.79
CA ASN A 104 -9.08 13.03 -0.41
C ASN A 104 -8.33 13.61 -1.62
N ALA A 105 -7.01 13.75 -1.59
CA ALA A 105 -6.25 14.15 -2.77
C ALA A 105 -6.18 12.98 -3.77
N PRO A 106 -6.61 13.14 -5.03
CA PRO A 106 -6.44 12.11 -6.05
C PRO A 106 -4.96 11.90 -6.35
N HIS A 107 -4.52 10.64 -6.36
CA HIS A 107 -3.13 10.27 -6.58
C HIS A 107 -3.01 8.88 -7.21
N ALA A 108 -1.84 8.58 -7.73
CA ALA A 108 -1.49 7.28 -8.31
C ALA A 108 0.03 7.10 -8.25
N TRP A 109 0.49 5.87 -8.41
CA TRP A 109 1.91 5.53 -8.40
C TRP A 109 2.23 4.63 -9.57
N ARG A 110 3.46 4.69 -10.07
CA ARG A 110 3.96 3.70 -11.03
C ARG A 110 5.47 3.53 -10.89
N ASN A 111 5.92 2.34 -11.21
CA ASN A 111 7.33 2.01 -11.31
C ASN A 111 7.66 1.70 -12.77
N THR A 112 8.30 2.65 -13.45
CA THR A 112 8.78 2.51 -14.84
C THR A 112 10.25 2.09 -14.90
N ALA A 113 10.92 1.94 -13.75
CA ALA A 113 12.31 1.52 -13.64
C ALA A 113 12.46 -0.02 -13.64
N GLY A 114 13.70 -0.49 -13.71
CA GLY A 114 14.03 -1.92 -13.75
C GLY A 114 14.22 -2.60 -12.38
N ALA A 115 14.09 -1.84 -11.28
CA ALA A 115 14.23 -2.34 -9.90
C ALA A 115 12.97 -2.02 -9.07
N PRO A 116 12.69 -2.76 -8.00
CA PRO A 116 11.57 -2.45 -7.12
C PRO A 116 11.66 -1.03 -6.53
N PHE A 117 10.54 -0.31 -6.56
CA PHE A 117 10.38 0.98 -5.86
C PHE A 117 9.86 0.70 -4.45
N VAL A 118 10.63 1.09 -3.44
CA VAL A 118 10.35 0.79 -2.03
C VAL A 118 10.22 2.07 -1.23
N SER A 119 9.15 2.19 -0.46
CA SER A 119 8.91 3.33 0.43
C SER A 119 8.43 2.88 1.81
N PHE A 120 8.71 3.68 2.84
CA PHE A 120 7.88 3.70 4.04
C PHE A 120 6.62 4.50 3.75
N ILE A 121 5.50 4.03 4.30
CA ILE A 121 4.19 4.69 4.24
C ILE A 121 3.75 4.91 5.67
N ILE A 122 3.59 6.18 6.05
CA ILE A 122 3.03 6.56 7.34
C ILE A 122 1.60 7.01 7.07
N THR A 123 0.64 6.33 7.67
CA THR A 123 -0.78 6.61 7.44
C THR A 123 -1.62 6.36 8.69
N THR A 124 -2.94 6.42 8.58
CA THR A 124 -3.85 6.17 9.69
C THR A 124 -4.03 4.67 9.96
N PRO A 125 -4.36 4.28 11.19
CA PRO A 125 -4.76 2.89 11.48
C PRO A 125 -5.96 2.42 10.65
N LYS A 126 -6.84 3.35 10.22
CA LYS A 126 -7.99 3.06 9.38
C LYS A 126 -7.55 2.56 7.99
N LEU A 127 -6.59 3.24 7.35
CA LEU A 127 -6.05 2.80 6.06
C LEU A 127 -5.28 1.48 6.20
N GLY A 128 -4.54 1.30 7.29
CA GLY A 128 -3.91 0.02 7.60
C GLY A 128 -4.92 -1.14 7.66
N LYS A 129 -6.07 -0.94 8.32
CA LYS A 129 -7.15 -1.94 8.35
C LYS A 129 -7.73 -2.24 6.98
N PHE A 130 -7.87 -1.20 6.14
CA PHE A 130 -8.29 -1.39 4.75
C PHE A 130 -7.35 -2.34 4.00
N PHE A 131 -6.03 -2.12 4.06
CA PHE A 131 -5.07 -3.00 3.41
C PHE A 131 -5.12 -4.44 3.94
N GLN A 132 -5.40 -4.64 5.23
CA GLN A 132 -5.60 -5.98 5.79
C GLN A 132 -6.87 -6.65 5.26
N GLU A 133 -7.96 -5.88 5.06
CA GLU A 133 -9.23 -6.44 4.59
C GLU A 133 -9.20 -6.79 3.10
N VAL A 134 -8.52 -5.98 2.27
CA VAL A 134 -8.50 -6.20 0.82
C VAL A 134 -7.34 -7.08 0.36
N GLY A 135 -6.20 -7.01 1.03
CA GLY A 135 -4.97 -7.67 0.63
C GLY A 135 -5.01 -9.19 0.79
N ARG A 136 -4.28 -9.90 -0.06
CA ARG A 136 -4.02 -11.33 0.06
C ARG A 136 -2.78 -11.53 0.92
N PRO A 137 -2.84 -12.25 2.06
CA PRO A 137 -1.65 -12.51 2.87
C PRO A 137 -0.57 -13.24 2.07
N ILE A 138 0.66 -12.69 2.07
CA ILE A 138 1.81 -13.32 1.42
C ILE A 138 2.43 -14.33 2.38
N LYS A 139 2.51 -15.59 1.94
CA LYS A 139 3.20 -16.67 2.65
C LYS A 139 4.58 -16.89 2.02
N SER A 140 5.52 -17.42 2.78
CA SER A 140 6.91 -17.65 2.34
C SER A 140 7.08 -18.58 1.14
N THR A 141 6.01 -19.25 0.71
CA THR A 141 5.97 -20.20 -0.42
C THR A 141 5.11 -19.67 -1.56
N ASP A 142 5.19 -18.40 -1.88
CA ASP A 142 4.23 -17.76 -2.78
C ASP A 142 4.20 -18.37 -4.17
N GLN A 143 3.01 -18.82 -4.53
CA GLN A 143 2.63 -19.13 -5.89
C GLN A 143 2.43 -17.81 -6.68
N PRO A 144 2.69 -17.81 -7.99
CA PRO A 144 2.33 -16.68 -8.84
C PRO A 144 0.85 -16.31 -8.68
N VAL A 145 0.55 -15.00 -8.77
CA VAL A 145 -0.82 -14.50 -8.74
C VAL A 145 -1.60 -15.07 -9.92
N THR A 146 -2.74 -15.68 -9.65
CA THR A 146 -3.60 -16.28 -10.67
C THR A 146 -4.69 -15.32 -11.11
N PRO A 147 -5.35 -15.52 -12.26
CA PRO A 147 -6.54 -14.75 -12.64
C PRO A 147 -7.67 -14.81 -11.61
N GLU A 148 -7.80 -15.94 -10.89
CA GLU A 148 -8.78 -16.12 -9.82
C GLU A 148 -8.43 -15.23 -8.61
N ASP A 149 -7.15 -15.17 -8.21
CA ASP A 149 -6.68 -14.26 -7.14
C ASP A 149 -6.98 -12.80 -7.47
N ILE A 150 -6.83 -12.40 -8.73
CA ILE A 150 -7.15 -11.04 -9.20
C ILE A 150 -8.66 -10.78 -9.08
N ALA A 151 -9.49 -11.71 -9.55
CA ALA A 151 -10.95 -11.59 -9.48
C ALA A 151 -11.43 -11.49 -8.03
N ASP A 152 -10.90 -12.31 -7.15
CA ASP A 152 -11.19 -12.29 -5.72
C ASP A 152 -10.75 -10.98 -5.06
N PHE A 153 -9.58 -10.47 -5.42
CA PHE A 153 -9.12 -9.16 -4.93
C PHE A 153 -10.08 -8.05 -5.37
N VAL A 154 -10.45 -7.99 -6.64
CA VAL A 154 -11.37 -6.98 -7.18
C VAL A 154 -12.72 -7.04 -6.46
N ALA A 155 -13.27 -8.24 -6.26
CA ALA A 155 -14.54 -8.43 -5.55
C ALA A 155 -14.45 -7.94 -4.08
N ARG A 156 -13.39 -8.31 -3.36
CA ARG A 156 -13.14 -7.82 -1.99
C ARG A 156 -12.98 -6.31 -1.97
N PHE A 157 -12.15 -5.78 -2.85
CA PHE A 157 -11.91 -4.33 -2.93
C PHE A 157 -13.23 -3.57 -3.15
N GLN A 158 -14.06 -3.97 -4.12
CA GLN A 158 -15.36 -3.35 -4.39
C GLN A 158 -16.30 -3.42 -3.18
N SER A 159 -16.29 -4.52 -2.42
CA SER A 159 -17.15 -4.70 -1.25
C SER A 159 -16.72 -3.84 -0.05
N VAL A 160 -15.44 -3.53 0.04
CA VAL A 160 -14.83 -2.88 1.22
C VAL A 160 -14.59 -1.39 0.99
N ALA A 161 -14.22 -0.99 -0.23
CA ALA A 161 -13.80 0.38 -0.54
C ALA A 161 -14.78 1.46 -0.05
N GLY A 162 -16.08 1.25 -0.25
CA GLY A 162 -17.11 2.19 0.20
C GLY A 162 -17.16 2.41 1.70
N LYS A 163 -16.85 1.39 2.52
CA LYS A 163 -16.80 1.51 3.99
C LYS A 163 -15.67 2.44 4.47
N PHE A 164 -14.60 2.51 3.69
CA PHE A 164 -13.41 3.32 4.00
C PHE A 164 -13.43 4.69 3.31
N GLY A 165 -14.41 4.95 2.45
CA GLY A 165 -14.53 6.21 1.72
C GLY A 165 -13.57 6.30 0.52
N TYR A 166 -13.17 5.16 -0.05
CA TYR A 166 -12.33 5.10 -1.24
C TYR A 166 -13.11 5.52 -2.48
N TRP A 167 -12.48 6.34 -3.29
CA TRP A 167 -12.83 6.59 -4.67
C TRP A 167 -11.75 6.00 -5.59
N ASN A 168 -12.17 5.41 -6.69
CA ASN A 168 -11.26 4.89 -7.71
C ASN A 168 -11.60 5.54 -9.04
N GLY A 169 -10.58 5.97 -9.76
CA GLY A 169 -10.72 6.46 -11.13
C GLY A 169 -11.26 5.37 -12.05
N THR A 170 -12.12 5.76 -12.99
CA THR A 170 -12.61 4.86 -14.04
C THR A 170 -11.46 4.40 -14.95
N PRO A 171 -11.65 3.35 -15.78
CA PRO A 171 -10.65 2.97 -16.78
C PRO A 171 -10.27 4.14 -17.70
N GLU A 172 -11.21 5.00 -18.09
CA GLU A 172 -10.97 6.17 -18.94
C GLU A 172 -10.13 7.23 -18.21
N GLU A 173 -10.39 7.49 -16.93
CA GLU A 173 -9.61 8.42 -16.10
C GLU A 173 -8.20 7.91 -15.88
N ASN A 174 -8.02 6.61 -15.65
CA ASN A 174 -6.72 5.98 -15.57
C ASN A 174 -5.96 6.06 -16.88
N ALA A 175 -6.61 5.76 -18.02
CA ALA A 175 -6.01 5.87 -19.34
C ALA A 175 -5.59 7.32 -19.67
N ALA A 176 -6.36 8.32 -19.25
CA ALA A 176 -6.05 9.73 -19.44
C ALA A 176 -4.77 10.17 -18.73
N VAL A 177 -4.35 9.47 -17.67
CA VAL A 177 -3.08 9.71 -16.98
C VAL A 177 -2.00 8.66 -17.32
N GLY A 178 -2.25 7.82 -18.34
CA GLY A 178 -1.28 6.85 -18.85
C GLY A 178 -1.15 5.58 -18.00
N ILE A 179 -2.20 5.20 -17.26
CA ILE A 179 -2.32 3.91 -16.57
C ILE A 179 -3.28 3.03 -17.36
N ASN A 180 -2.80 1.90 -17.84
CA ASN A 180 -3.62 0.87 -18.48
C ASN A 180 -3.94 -0.22 -17.44
N LEU A 181 -5.23 -0.42 -17.18
CA LEU A 181 -5.76 -1.43 -16.25
C LEU A 181 -6.02 -2.75 -16.96
#